data_3e181217bcb0cfa817e083eaa1a5884f
#
_entry.id   3e181217bcb0cfa817e083eaa1a5884f
#
_cell.length_a   1.000
_cell.length_b   1.000
_cell.length_c   1.000
_cell.angle_alpha   90.00
_cell.angle_beta   90.00
_cell.angle_gamma   90.00
#
_symmetry.space_group_name_H-M   'P 1'
#
loop_
_entity.id
_entity.type
_entity.pdbx_description
1 polymer ?
#
loop_
_entity_poly.entity_id
_entity_poly.type
_entity_poly.pdbx_seq_one_letter_code
_entity_poly.pdbx_strand_id
1 'polypeptide(L)'
;MLDEKEKYDGLLNEYRLIWNNRLLAGREEDSKEILLDAIKRELLDENSHPRIRKNKFVKYYFAIKRVMESTVSTDAKLKLIKLHNQIMAELSEE
;
A
#
# COMPACT_ATOMS: atom_id res chain seq x y z
N MET A 1 -2.25 -0.21 24.30
CA MET A 1 -1.50 0.27 23.12
C MET A 1 -1.03 -0.92 22.31
N LEU A 2 -1.38 -0.95 21.01
CA LEU A 2 -0.95 -2.04 20.15
C LEU A 2 0.55 -1.91 19.87
N ASP A 3 1.28 -3.03 19.83
CA ASP A 3 2.66 -3.00 19.39
C ASP A 3 2.73 -2.77 17.88
N GLU A 4 3.91 -2.55 17.35
CA GLU A 4 4.10 -2.25 15.94
C GLU A 4 3.61 -3.38 15.03
N LYS A 5 3.87 -4.62 15.43
CA LYS A 5 3.44 -5.79 14.65
C LYS A 5 1.93 -5.85 14.53
N GLU A 6 1.21 -5.71 15.64
CA GLU A 6 -0.26 -5.77 15.66
C GLU A 6 -0.86 -4.63 14.83
N LYS A 7 -0.25 -3.46 14.89
CA LYS A 7 -0.66 -2.29 14.12
C LYS A 7 -0.56 -2.56 12.61
N TYR A 8 0.55 -3.14 12.17
CA TYR A 8 0.74 -3.44 10.76
C TYR A 8 -0.10 -4.63 10.30
N ASP A 9 -0.32 -5.62 11.17
CA ASP A 9 -1.23 -6.73 10.87
C ASP A 9 -2.63 -6.20 10.56
N GLY A 10 -3.13 -5.28 11.38
CA GLY A 10 -4.41 -4.65 11.17
C GLY A 10 -4.47 -3.83 9.87
N LEU A 11 -3.43 -3.03 9.63
CA LEU A 11 -3.35 -2.23 8.40
C LEU A 11 -3.31 -3.10 7.15
N LEU A 12 -2.54 -4.18 7.18
CA LEU A 12 -2.45 -5.09 6.04
C LEU A 12 -3.80 -5.73 5.74
N ASN A 13 -4.54 -6.14 6.78
CA ASN A 13 -5.87 -6.69 6.61
C ASN A 13 -6.81 -5.68 5.95
N GLU A 14 -6.79 -4.43 6.37
CA GLU A 14 -7.61 -3.38 5.76
C GLU A 14 -7.17 -3.07 4.32
N TYR A 15 -5.87 -3.07 4.08
CA TYR A 15 -5.34 -2.88 2.73
C TYR A 15 -5.81 -3.97 1.77
N ARG A 16 -5.85 -5.22 2.23
CA ARG A 16 -6.37 -6.34 1.44
C ARG A 16 -7.83 -6.11 1.04
N LEU A 17 -8.63 -5.52 1.90
CA LEU A 17 -10.03 -5.21 1.59
C LEU A 17 -10.14 -4.20 0.45
N ILE A 18 -9.24 -3.23 0.40
CA ILE A 18 -9.22 -2.22 -0.66
C ILE A 18 -8.95 -2.86 -2.01
N TRP A 19 -7.99 -3.77 -2.07
CA TRP A 19 -7.52 -4.36 -3.32
C TRP A 19 -8.15 -5.72 -3.61
N ASN A 20 -8.85 -6.31 -2.64
CA ASN A 20 -9.38 -7.66 -2.75
C ASN A 20 -8.31 -8.63 -3.29
N ASN A 21 -7.09 -8.52 -2.79
CA ASN A 21 -5.94 -9.24 -3.32
C ASN A 21 -5.50 -10.36 -2.38
N ARG A 22 -5.79 -11.61 -2.79
CA ARG A 22 -5.43 -12.79 -2.00
C ARG A 22 -3.95 -13.10 -2.00
N LEU A 23 -3.19 -12.53 -2.94
CA LEU A 23 -1.75 -12.72 -3.00
C LEU A 23 -1.02 -12.10 -1.82
N LEU A 24 -1.70 -11.21 -1.09
CA LEU A 24 -1.17 -10.64 0.13
C LEU A 24 -1.52 -11.48 1.35
N ALA A 25 -2.08 -12.67 1.15
CA ALA A 25 -2.41 -13.58 2.24
C ALA A 25 -1.16 -13.95 3.02
N GLY A 26 -1.31 -14.03 4.31
CA GLY A 26 -0.21 -14.14 5.24
C GLY A 26 0.69 -15.34 5.01
N ARG A 27 1.95 -15.05 5.01
CA ARG A 27 3.02 -16.01 5.22
C ARG A 27 3.63 -15.64 6.56
N GLU A 28 4.69 -16.31 6.94
CA GLU A 28 5.42 -16.01 8.17
C GLU A 28 6.17 -14.68 8.12
N GLU A 29 6.08 -13.96 7.01
CA GLU A 29 6.76 -12.69 6.83
C GLU A 29 6.10 -11.58 7.64
N ASP A 30 6.88 -10.57 7.96
CA ASP A 30 6.44 -9.40 8.68
C ASP A 30 5.38 -8.63 7.89
N SER A 31 4.23 -8.39 8.50
CA SER A 31 3.13 -7.64 7.87
C SER A 31 3.56 -6.25 7.39
N LYS A 32 4.47 -5.60 8.11
CA LYS A 32 5.02 -4.32 7.69
C LYS A 32 5.72 -4.44 6.34
N GLU A 33 6.60 -5.43 6.20
CA GLU A 33 7.33 -5.64 4.94
C GLU A 33 6.40 -6.00 3.80
N ILE A 34 5.41 -6.86 4.04
CA ILE A 34 4.42 -7.23 3.03
C ILE A 34 3.66 -5.99 2.56
N LEU A 35 3.20 -5.17 3.50
CA LEU A 35 2.45 -3.97 3.19
C LEU A 35 3.27 -2.95 2.41
N LEU A 36 4.48 -2.67 2.86
CA LEU A 36 5.36 -1.71 2.18
C LEU A 36 5.74 -2.18 0.79
N ASP A 37 6.04 -3.47 0.63
CA ASP A 37 6.36 -4.04 -0.67
C ASP A 37 5.16 -3.96 -1.62
N ALA A 38 3.97 -4.27 -1.13
CA ALA A 38 2.75 -4.20 -1.94
C ALA A 38 2.49 -2.77 -2.44
N ILE A 39 2.65 -1.78 -1.57
CA ILE A 39 2.49 -0.37 -1.94
C ILE A 39 3.54 0.04 -2.98
N LYS A 40 4.79 -0.35 -2.76
CA LYS A 40 5.88 -0.02 -3.69
C LYS A 40 5.62 -0.60 -5.08
N ARG A 41 5.21 -1.86 -5.15
CA ARG A 41 4.91 -2.52 -6.44
C ARG A 41 3.76 -1.83 -7.16
N GLU A 42 2.75 -1.40 -6.42
CA GLU A 42 1.63 -0.69 -7.00
C GLU A 42 2.06 0.66 -7.57
N LEU A 43 2.87 1.41 -6.84
CA LEU A 43 3.35 2.71 -7.29
C LEU A 43 4.28 2.60 -8.51
N LEU A 44 5.05 1.53 -8.59
CA LEU A 44 5.92 1.26 -9.73
C LEU A 44 5.19 0.60 -10.90
N ASP A 45 3.92 0.25 -10.72
CA ASP A 45 3.10 -0.42 -11.73
C ASP A 45 3.76 -1.71 -12.25
N GLU A 46 4.34 -2.49 -11.33
CA GLU A 46 5.10 -3.69 -11.68
C GLU A 46 4.26 -4.80 -12.32
N ASN A 47 2.94 -4.76 -12.11
CA ASN A 47 2.03 -5.75 -12.70
C ASN A 47 1.70 -5.48 -14.16
N SER A 48 2.11 -4.33 -14.69
CA SER A 48 1.89 -3.94 -16.07
C SER A 48 3.13 -4.19 -16.92
N HIS A 49 2.91 -4.41 -18.21
CA HIS A 49 4.04 -4.52 -19.14
C HIS A 49 4.85 -3.23 -19.13
N PRO A 50 6.20 -3.28 -19.17
CA PRO A 50 7.03 -2.08 -19.10
C PRO A 50 6.65 -0.96 -20.07
N ARG A 51 6.15 -1.31 -21.27
CA ARG A 51 5.77 -0.32 -22.27
C ARG A 51 4.53 0.48 -21.92
N ILE A 52 3.66 -0.08 -21.08
CA ILE A 52 2.39 0.55 -20.72
C ILE A 52 2.32 0.97 -19.26
N ARG A 53 3.43 0.87 -18.54
CA ARG A 53 3.47 1.29 -17.14
C ARG A 53 3.22 2.78 -17.03
N LYS A 54 2.32 3.12 -16.12
CA LYS A 54 2.05 4.52 -15.78
C LYS A 54 3.17 5.02 -14.88
N ASN A 55 3.44 6.33 -14.91
CA ASN A 55 4.44 6.87 -14.01
C ASN A 55 3.94 6.82 -12.56
N LYS A 56 4.88 6.87 -11.62
CA LYS A 56 4.56 6.70 -10.20
C LYS A 56 3.65 7.79 -9.65
N PHE A 57 3.69 9.00 -10.19
CA PHE A 57 2.81 10.09 -9.71
C PHE A 57 1.36 9.84 -10.10
N VAL A 58 1.12 9.31 -11.30
CA VAL A 58 -0.23 8.91 -11.72
C VAL A 58 -0.73 7.76 -10.86
N LYS A 59 0.10 6.77 -10.62
CA LYS A 59 -0.24 5.63 -9.76
C LYS A 59 -0.50 6.08 -8.33
N TYR A 60 0.28 7.00 -7.82
CA TYR A 60 0.08 7.58 -6.50
C TYR A 60 -1.30 8.23 -6.39
N TYR A 61 -1.68 9.05 -7.37
CA TYR A 61 -2.99 9.69 -7.38
C TYR A 61 -4.11 8.66 -7.28
N PHE A 62 -4.08 7.63 -8.14
CA PHE A 62 -5.11 6.61 -8.13
C PHE A 62 -5.11 5.78 -6.84
N ALA A 63 -3.94 5.48 -6.30
CA ALA A 63 -3.83 4.74 -5.05
C ALA A 63 -4.45 5.51 -3.88
N ILE A 64 -4.13 6.79 -3.77
CA ILE A 64 -4.68 7.65 -2.70
C ILE A 64 -6.20 7.80 -2.88
N LYS A 65 -6.66 8.02 -4.09
CA LYS A 65 -8.09 8.09 -4.38
C LYS A 65 -8.81 6.82 -3.94
N ARG A 66 -8.24 5.67 -4.25
CA ARG A 66 -8.82 4.38 -3.86
C ARG A 66 -8.89 4.22 -2.36
N VAL A 67 -7.82 4.58 -1.65
CA VAL A 67 -7.81 4.55 -0.17
C VAL A 67 -8.90 5.45 0.38
N MET A 68 -9.01 6.68 -0.12
CA MET A 68 -10.00 7.65 0.36
C MET A 68 -11.44 7.19 0.12
N GLU A 69 -11.70 6.54 -0.99
CA GLU A 69 -13.03 6.07 -1.35
C GLU A 69 -13.39 4.71 -0.75
N SER A 70 -12.42 4.04 -0.12
CA SER A 70 -12.63 2.72 0.46
C SER A 70 -13.46 2.77 1.75
N THR A 71 -13.89 1.60 2.20
CA THR A 71 -14.68 1.45 3.42
C THR A 71 -13.84 1.22 4.68
N VAL A 72 -12.52 1.27 4.56
CA VAL A 72 -11.65 1.08 5.73
C VAL A 72 -11.80 2.26 6.70
N SER A 73 -11.37 2.05 7.95
CA SER A 73 -11.51 3.08 8.98
C SER A 73 -10.74 4.35 8.61
N THR A 74 -11.17 5.49 9.15
CA THR A 74 -10.49 6.77 8.95
C THR A 74 -9.04 6.71 9.43
N ASP A 75 -8.79 6.05 10.56
CA ASP A 75 -7.46 5.88 11.10
C ASP A 75 -6.57 5.09 10.13
N ALA A 76 -7.10 3.99 9.57
CA ALA A 76 -6.38 3.20 8.58
C ALA A 76 -6.10 3.99 7.31
N LYS A 77 -7.07 4.78 6.83
CA LYS A 77 -6.87 5.64 5.67
C LYS A 77 -5.70 6.59 5.88
N LEU A 78 -5.65 7.25 7.02
CA LEU A 78 -4.57 8.19 7.33
C LEU A 78 -3.21 7.49 7.36
N LYS A 79 -3.14 6.34 8.01
CA LYS A 79 -1.89 5.57 8.09
C LYS A 79 -1.43 5.08 6.73
N LEU A 80 -2.35 4.59 5.91
CA LEU A 80 -2.02 4.13 4.56
C LEU A 80 -1.53 5.29 3.68
N ILE A 81 -2.16 6.46 3.78
CA ILE A 81 -1.72 7.65 3.04
C ILE A 81 -0.30 8.04 3.46
N LYS A 82 -0.01 8.01 4.75
CA LYS A 82 1.34 8.30 5.24
C LYS A 82 2.38 7.35 4.69
N LEU A 83 2.05 6.05 4.63
CA LEU A 83 2.95 5.05 4.06
C LEU A 83 3.17 5.27 2.57
N HIS A 84 2.12 5.59 1.83
CA HIS A 84 2.26 5.91 0.41
C HIS A 84 3.16 7.11 0.20
N ASN A 85 3.00 8.16 1.02
CA ASN A 85 3.84 9.36 0.94
C ASN A 85 5.31 9.03 1.24
N GLN A 86 5.54 8.19 2.25
CA GLN A 86 6.90 7.78 2.62
C GLN A 86 7.57 7.04 1.46
N ILE A 87 6.87 6.09 0.88
CA ILE A 87 7.42 5.29 -0.22
C ILE A 87 7.65 6.17 -1.46
N MET A 88 6.72 7.08 -1.77
CA MET A 88 6.90 8.02 -2.88
C MET A 88 8.13 8.88 -2.69
N ALA A 89 8.40 9.33 -1.48
CA ALA A 89 9.61 10.11 -1.19
C ALA A 89 10.86 9.29 -1.48
N GLU A 90 10.90 8.03 -1.07
CA GLU A 90 12.01 7.13 -1.34
C GLU A 90 12.21 6.89 -2.84
N LEU A 91 11.12 6.65 -3.57
CA LEU A 91 11.18 6.41 -5.01
C LEU A 91 11.61 7.66 -5.79
N SER A 92 11.26 8.84 -5.29
CA SER A 92 11.58 10.10 -5.95
C SER A 92 13.04 10.51 -5.79
N GLU A 93 13.74 9.92 -4.84
CA GLU A 93 15.16 10.18 -4.62
C GLU A 93 16.07 9.35 -5.53
N GLU A 94 15.52 8.38 -6.22
CA GLU A 94 16.28 7.50 -7.13
C GLU A 94 16.51 8.10 -8.50
#